data_72054e6d7a1e80ed77b78c940047f2db
#
_entry.id   72054e6d7a1e80ed77b78c940047f2db
#
_cell.length_a   1.000
_cell.length_b   1.000
_cell.length_c   1.000
_cell.angle_alpha   90.00
_cell.angle_beta   90.00
_cell.angle_gamma   90.00
#
_symmetry.space_group_name_H-M   'P 1'
#
loop_
_entity.id
_entity.type
_entity.pdbx_description
1 polymer ?
#
loop_
_entity_poly.entity_id
_entity_poly.type
_entity_poly.pdbx_seq_one_letter_code
_entity_poly.pdbx_strand_id
1 'polypeptide(L)'
;MNLDDWLAHCERLHPVAIDMGLARVQAVADRLALKFEGPVITVAGTNGKGSTCAMLEAILSEAGYRTGVYTSPHLVHFEERCRVAGEIVEPEALVPHFERVAQAREDVSLTYFEFTTLAILSLLADKQLDVVILEVGLGGRLDAVNIIDSDCAIVTSVDLDHMAYLGNDRETIGREKAGIFRTGRPAIVSDPVPPQSVLDRAVEIGADLWRMGHDFNYAGDKQQWSWSGRGRRYSGLAYPALRGANQLMN
;
A
#
# COMPACT_ATOMS: atom_id res chain seq x y z
N MET A 1 11.62 18.55 -18.75
CA MET A 1 11.26 17.18 -19.18
C MET A 1 9.78 17.00 -18.92
N ASN A 2 9.05 16.35 -19.84
CA ASN A 2 7.69 15.90 -19.57
C ASN A 2 7.71 14.60 -18.73
N LEU A 3 6.54 14.04 -18.37
CA LEU A 3 6.48 12.83 -17.55
C LEU A 3 7.15 11.63 -18.23
N ASP A 4 6.90 11.41 -19.53
CA ASP A 4 7.49 10.28 -20.27
C ASP A 4 9.02 10.36 -20.33
N ASP A 5 9.57 11.57 -20.51
CA ASP A 5 11.01 11.79 -20.46
C ASP A 5 11.60 11.43 -19.10
N TRP A 6 10.87 11.76 -18.00
CA TRP A 6 11.26 11.39 -16.64
C TRP A 6 11.21 9.89 -16.40
N LEU A 7 10.15 9.21 -16.84
CA LEU A 7 10.04 7.76 -16.71
C LEU A 7 11.16 7.03 -17.44
N ALA A 8 11.44 7.43 -18.70
CA ALA A 8 12.57 6.90 -19.48
C ALA A 8 13.95 7.22 -18.85
N HIS A 9 14.07 8.34 -18.14
CA HIS A 9 15.27 8.66 -17.37
C HIS A 9 15.43 7.72 -16.16
N CYS A 10 14.36 7.51 -15.38
CA CYS A 10 14.37 6.67 -14.19
C CYS A 10 14.75 5.21 -14.48
N GLU A 11 14.33 4.66 -15.62
CA GLU A 11 14.68 3.30 -16.04
C GLU A 11 16.20 3.07 -16.20
N ARG A 12 16.97 4.13 -16.39
CA ARG A 12 18.43 4.07 -16.64
C ARG A 12 19.27 4.44 -15.42
N LEU A 13 18.65 4.87 -14.31
CA LEU A 13 19.37 5.36 -13.14
C LEU A 13 20.01 4.27 -12.29
N HIS A 14 19.49 3.05 -12.36
CA HIS A 14 19.96 1.94 -11.55
C HIS A 14 20.27 0.72 -12.44
N PRO A 15 21.35 -0.04 -12.14
CA PRO A 15 21.78 -1.14 -13.01
C PRO A 15 20.82 -2.34 -13.03
N VAL A 16 19.99 -2.48 -12.00
CA VAL A 16 19.01 -3.58 -11.89
C VAL A 16 17.62 -3.02 -11.64
N ALA A 17 16.61 -3.72 -12.17
CA ALA A 17 15.22 -3.29 -12.05
C ALA A 17 14.66 -3.42 -10.62
N ILE A 18 15.09 -4.45 -9.89
CA ILE A 18 14.67 -4.73 -8.50
C ILE A 18 15.92 -4.91 -7.65
N ASP A 19 16.05 -4.04 -6.65
CA ASP A 19 17.10 -4.11 -5.64
C ASP A 19 16.48 -3.84 -4.27
N MET A 20 16.24 -4.93 -3.52
CA MET A 20 15.51 -4.92 -2.26
C MET A 20 16.33 -4.25 -1.15
N GLY A 21 15.81 -3.15 -0.61
CA GLY A 21 16.45 -2.44 0.50
C GLY A 21 15.85 -1.07 0.72
N LEU A 22 15.87 -0.58 1.96
CA LEU A 22 15.30 0.72 2.31
C LEU A 22 16.34 1.85 2.42
N ALA A 23 17.63 1.52 2.55
CA ALA A 23 18.65 2.52 2.86
C ALA A 23 18.73 3.66 1.83
N ARG A 24 18.67 3.34 0.53
CA ARG A 24 18.72 4.32 -0.56
C ARG A 24 17.50 5.23 -0.56
N VAL A 25 16.31 4.62 -0.59
CA VAL A 25 15.04 5.34 -0.65
C VAL A 25 14.81 6.16 0.63
N GLN A 26 15.19 5.65 1.80
CA GLN A 26 15.12 6.37 3.08
C GLN A 26 16.01 7.60 3.08
N ALA A 27 17.26 7.48 2.64
CA ALA A 27 18.19 8.62 2.59
C ALA A 27 17.66 9.78 1.74
N VAL A 28 16.97 9.47 0.65
CA VAL A 28 16.35 10.50 -0.21
C VAL A 28 15.05 11.03 0.41
N ALA A 29 14.22 10.17 1.00
CA ALA A 29 13.01 10.56 1.69
C ALA A 29 13.28 11.52 2.86
N ASP A 30 14.36 11.29 3.62
CA ASP A 30 14.79 12.17 4.72
C ASP A 30 15.11 13.58 4.22
N ARG A 31 15.77 13.70 3.05
CA ARG A 31 16.07 14.99 2.41
C ARG A 31 14.82 15.68 1.86
N LEU A 32 13.84 14.90 1.38
CA LEU A 32 12.55 15.40 0.93
C LEU A 32 11.66 15.88 2.10
N ALA A 33 11.98 15.46 3.34
CA ALA A 33 11.24 15.78 4.56
C ALA A 33 9.74 15.46 4.44
N LEU A 34 9.40 14.30 3.85
CA LEU A 34 8.03 13.86 3.63
C LEU A 34 7.25 13.77 4.94
N LYS A 35 6.08 14.42 4.99
CA LYS A 35 5.18 14.40 6.14
C LYS A 35 3.74 14.28 5.68
N PHE A 36 2.99 13.44 6.37
CA PHE A 36 1.54 13.30 6.19
C PHE A 36 0.85 13.76 7.48
N GLU A 37 -0.14 14.64 7.36
CA GLU A 37 -0.91 15.13 8.52
C GLU A 37 -1.98 14.13 8.95
N GLY A 38 -2.59 13.44 7.98
CA GLY A 38 -3.59 12.41 8.19
C GLY A 38 -2.98 11.01 8.38
N PRO A 39 -3.78 10.05 8.88
CA PRO A 39 -3.34 8.67 9.03
C PRO A 39 -2.97 8.03 7.69
N VAL A 40 -1.97 7.15 7.76
CA VAL A 40 -1.49 6.36 6.62
C VAL A 40 -1.93 4.91 6.79
N ILE A 41 -2.63 4.39 5.77
CA ILE A 41 -3.04 2.97 5.67
C ILE A 41 -2.15 2.30 4.64
N THR A 42 -1.40 1.27 5.03
CA THR A 42 -0.54 0.51 4.11
C THR A 42 -1.13 -0.87 3.85
N VAL A 43 -1.26 -1.23 2.57
CA VAL A 43 -1.88 -2.48 2.12
C VAL A 43 -0.86 -3.37 1.43
N ALA A 44 -0.56 -4.53 2.02
CA ALA A 44 0.24 -5.60 1.44
C ALA A 44 -0.62 -6.85 1.19
N GLY A 45 -0.08 -7.79 0.43
CA GLY A 45 -0.74 -9.06 0.13
C GLY A 45 -0.28 -9.64 -1.20
N THR A 46 -0.61 -10.88 -1.47
CA THR A 46 -0.40 -11.47 -2.79
C THR A 46 -1.48 -10.99 -3.75
N ASN A 47 -2.73 -11.19 -3.40
CA ASN A 47 -3.91 -10.78 -4.19
C ASN A 47 -4.79 -9.84 -3.37
N GLY A 48 -5.58 -9.00 -4.06
CA GLY A 48 -6.60 -8.16 -3.43
C GLY A 48 -6.12 -6.77 -2.97
N LYS A 49 -4.83 -6.45 -3.02
CA LYS A 49 -4.29 -5.14 -2.60
C LYS A 49 -5.03 -3.96 -3.25
N GLY A 50 -4.99 -3.87 -4.58
CA GLY A 50 -5.63 -2.79 -5.33
C GLY A 50 -7.14 -2.72 -5.11
N SER A 51 -7.84 -3.88 -5.00
CA SER A 51 -9.27 -3.90 -4.64
C SER A 51 -9.53 -3.34 -3.25
N THR A 52 -8.69 -3.69 -2.27
CA THR A 52 -8.76 -3.15 -0.90
C THR A 52 -8.51 -1.64 -0.90
N CYS A 53 -7.49 -1.16 -1.62
CA CYS A 53 -7.22 0.28 -1.76
C CYS A 53 -8.42 1.01 -2.36
N ALA A 54 -9.00 0.48 -3.44
CA ALA A 54 -10.16 1.09 -4.10
C ALA A 54 -11.41 1.12 -3.21
N MET A 55 -11.66 0.06 -2.41
CA MET A 55 -12.77 0.04 -1.46
C MET A 55 -12.56 1.00 -0.29
N LEU A 56 -11.34 1.08 0.25
CA LEU A 56 -11.00 2.05 1.29
C LEU A 56 -11.18 3.48 0.79
N GLU A 57 -10.68 3.78 -0.41
CA GLU A 57 -10.86 5.09 -1.04
C GLU A 57 -12.34 5.44 -1.19
N ALA A 58 -13.15 4.53 -1.75
CA ALA A 58 -14.58 4.75 -1.94
C ALA A 58 -15.33 4.98 -0.62
N ILE A 59 -15.06 4.16 0.41
CA ILE A 59 -15.70 4.29 1.73
C ILE A 59 -15.32 5.62 2.39
N LEU A 60 -14.04 5.98 2.37
CA LEU A 60 -13.55 7.19 3.03
C LEU A 60 -13.99 8.45 2.28
N SER A 61 -13.99 8.43 0.94
CA SER A 61 -14.50 9.54 0.12
C SER A 61 -16.00 9.76 0.32
N GLU A 62 -16.80 8.68 0.38
CA GLU A 62 -18.24 8.77 0.67
C GLU A 62 -18.50 9.29 2.09
N ALA A 63 -17.61 9.01 3.03
CA ALA A 63 -17.65 9.56 4.38
C ALA A 63 -17.19 11.03 4.45
N GLY A 64 -16.79 11.64 3.34
CA GLY A 64 -16.40 13.04 3.24
C GLY A 64 -14.92 13.32 3.47
N TYR A 65 -14.08 12.29 3.57
CA TYR A 65 -12.63 12.45 3.72
C TYR A 65 -11.94 12.68 2.37
N ARG A 66 -10.97 13.57 2.36
CA ARG A 66 -10.10 13.80 1.21
C ARG A 66 -8.97 12.78 1.20
N THR A 67 -9.06 11.81 0.29
CA THR A 67 -8.14 10.70 0.18
C THR A 67 -6.95 11.01 -0.73
N GLY A 68 -5.76 10.44 -0.40
CA GLY A 68 -4.64 10.29 -1.31
C GLY A 68 -4.34 8.81 -1.46
N VAL A 69 -4.18 8.32 -2.69
CA VAL A 69 -3.97 6.89 -2.95
C VAL A 69 -2.77 6.68 -3.86
N TYR A 70 -1.88 5.79 -3.44
CA TYR A 70 -0.81 5.24 -4.28
C TYR A 70 -1.07 3.77 -4.55
N THR A 71 -1.10 3.37 -5.83
CA THR A 71 -1.25 1.98 -6.27
C THR A 71 -0.20 1.60 -7.31
N SER A 72 0.10 0.30 -7.43
CA SER A 72 1.01 -0.22 -8.46
C SER A 72 0.70 -1.70 -8.79
N PRO A 73 0.95 -2.13 -10.06
CA PRO A 73 1.34 -1.32 -11.21
C PRO A 73 0.16 -0.52 -11.80
N HIS A 74 0.42 0.35 -12.76
CA HIS A 74 -0.60 0.94 -13.63
C HIS A 74 -0.99 -0.04 -14.76
N LEU A 75 -2.13 0.20 -15.40
CA LEU A 75 -2.62 -0.62 -16.52
C LEU A 75 -2.22 -0.04 -17.87
N VAL A 76 -2.39 1.26 -18.07
CA VAL A 76 -2.14 1.96 -19.34
C VAL A 76 -1.21 3.17 -19.12
N HIS A 77 -1.55 4.05 -18.19
CA HIS A 77 -0.87 5.31 -17.95
C HIS A 77 -0.25 5.38 -16.56
N PHE A 78 0.95 5.94 -16.45
CA PHE A 78 1.70 5.99 -15.19
C PHE A 78 0.92 6.71 -14.07
N GLU A 79 0.25 7.80 -14.38
CA GLU A 79 -0.51 8.63 -13.44
C GLU A 79 -1.66 7.89 -12.75
N GLU A 80 -2.12 6.75 -13.28
CA GLU A 80 -3.07 5.84 -12.61
C GLU A 80 -2.60 5.42 -11.22
N ARG A 81 -1.27 5.48 -10.98
CA ARG A 81 -0.68 5.13 -9.67
C ARG A 81 -0.96 6.15 -8.59
N CYS A 82 -1.44 7.34 -8.94
CA CYS A 82 -1.65 8.43 -7.98
C CYS A 82 -3.06 9.02 -8.14
N ARG A 83 -3.85 8.93 -7.09
CA ARG A 83 -5.17 9.58 -7.01
C ARG A 83 -5.25 10.51 -5.82
N VAL A 84 -5.93 11.62 -6.01
CA VAL A 84 -6.21 12.64 -4.98
C VAL A 84 -7.70 12.93 -5.01
N ALA A 85 -8.38 12.75 -3.89
CA ALA A 85 -9.83 12.95 -3.75
C ALA A 85 -10.66 12.18 -4.80
N GLY A 86 -10.25 10.94 -5.09
CA GLY A 86 -10.92 10.03 -6.05
C GLY A 86 -10.51 10.21 -7.52
N GLU A 87 -9.77 11.27 -7.86
CA GLU A 87 -9.38 11.59 -9.23
C GLU A 87 -7.91 11.23 -9.50
N ILE A 88 -7.64 10.66 -10.70
CA ILE A 88 -6.26 10.46 -11.17
C ILE A 88 -5.62 11.85 -11.37
N VAL A 89 -4.38 11.99 -10.90
CA VAL A 89 -3.66 13.25 -11.08
C VAL A 89 -3.24 13.47 -12.53
N GLU A 90 -3.21 14.72 -12.97
CA GLU A 90 -2.68 15.04 -14.29
C GLU A 90 -1.16 14.78 -14.36
N PRO A 91 -0.63 14.30 -15.50
CA PRO A 91 0.79 14.02 -15.69
C PRO A 91 1.70 15.20 -15.30
N GLU A 92 1.28 16.42 -15.64
CA GLU A 92 2.01 17.66 -15.37
C GLU A 92 2.15 17.94 -13.87
N ALA A 93 1.21 17.46 -13.05
CA ALA A 93 1.26 17.62 -11.60
C ALA A 93 2.39 16.77 -10.97
N LEU A 94 2.80 15.69 -11.61
CA LEU A 94 3.88 14.83 -11.14
C LEU A 94 5.28 15.40 -11.45
N VAL A 95 5.44 16.11 -12.56
CA VAL A 95 6.76 16.59 -13.04
C VAL A 95 7.56 17.36 -11.98
N PRO A 96 7.01 18.34 -11.24
CA PRO A 96 7.76 19.05 -10.20
C PRO A 96 8.28 18.12 -9.09
N HIS A 97 7.56 17.02 -8.79
CA HIS A 97 7.96 16.07 -7.78
C HIS A 97 9.08 15.13 -8.27
N PHE A 98 9.09 14.79 -9.56
CA PHE A 98 10.24 14.10 -10.17
C PHE A 98 11.49 14.99 -10.11
N GLU A 99 11.37 16.29 -10.38
CA GLU A 99 12.49 17.25 -10.27
C GLU A 99 12.99 17.35 -8.82
N ARG A 100 12.10 17.41 -7.84
CA ARG A 100 12.46 17.42 -6.40
C ARG A 100 13.21 16.16 -6.00
N VAL A 101 12.76 14.98 -6.43
CA VAL A 101 13.45 13.71 -6.16
C VAL A 101 14.82 13.69 -6.82
N ALA A 102 14.93 14.16 -8.09
CA ALA A 102 16.21 14.23 -8.79
C ALA A 102 17.22 15.13 -8.08
N GLN A 103 16.79 16.24 -7.50
CA GLN A 103 17.62 17.13 -6.69
C GLN A 103 17.99 16.47 -5.34
N ALA A 104 17.01 15.90 -4.64
CA ALA A 104 17.21 15.32 -3.32
C ALA A 104 18.05 14.04 -3.31
N ARG A 105 18.03 13.26 -4.40
CA ARG A 105 18.83 12.02 -4.48
C ARG A 105 20.34 12.29 -4.55
N GLU A 106 20.77 13.45 -5.08
CA GLU A 106 22.18 13.73 -5.32
C GLU A 106 22.85 12.57 -6.09
N ASP A 107 23.84 11.89 -5.47
CA ASP A 107 24.55 10.74 -6.03
C ASP A 107 23.92 9.38 -5.70
N VAL A 108 22.80 9.35 -4.95
CA VAL A 108 22.11 8.11 -4.61
C VAL A 108 21.48 7.52 -5.85
N SER A 109 21.85 6.29 -6.19
CA SER A 109 21.23 5.52 -7.26
C SER A 109 19.91 4.93 -6.77
N LEU A 110 18.80 5.27 -7.42
CA LEU A 110 17.46 4.76 -7.13
C LEU A 110 16.96 3.88 -8.28
N THR A 111 16.34 2.76 -7.95
CA THR A 111 15.58 1.98 -8.94
C THR A 111 14.41 2.80 -9.47
N TYR A 112 13.86 2.41 -10.63
CA TYR A 112 12.65 3.01 -11.19
C TYR A 112 11.53 3.07 -10.16
N PHE A 113 11.30 1.97 -9.43
CA PHE A 113 10.24 1.88 -8.42
C PHE A 113 10.50 2.83 -7.25
N GLU A 114 11.71 2.86 -6.69
CA GLU A 114 12.07 3.75 -5.58
C GLU A 114 11.90 5.23 -5.98
N PHE A 115 12.37 5.60 -7.16
CA PHE A 115 12.29 6.99 -7.64
C PHE A 115 10.84 7.43 -7.82
N THR A 116 10.07 6.63 -8.55
CA THR A 116 8.67 6.97 -8.87
C THR A 116 7.77 6.94 -7.63
N THR A 117 8.05 6.04 -6.68
CA THR A 117 7.37 6.02 -5.37
C THR A 117 7.63 7.32 -4.62
N LEU A 118 8.89 7.77 -4.51
CA LEU A 118 9.23 9.04 -3.85
C LEU A 118 8.56 10.25 -4.51
N ALA A 119 8.48 10.28 -5.85
CA ALA A 119 7.82 11.36 -6.56
C ALA A 119 6.32 11.43 -6.21
N ILE A 120 5.64 10.29 -6.20
CA ILE A 120 4.22 10.24 -5.83
C ILE A 120 4.02 10.56 -4.35
N LEU A 121 4.83 10.01 -3.44
CA LEU A 121 4.76 10.34 -2.01
C LEU A 121 5.01 11.83 -1.78
N SER A 122 5.92 12.46 -2.52
CA SER A 122 6.17 13.89 -2.47
C SER A 122 4.95 14.71 -2.92
N LEU A 123 4.24 14.27 -3.97
CA LEU A 123 3.00 14.91 -4.41
C LEU A 123 1.91 14.77 -3.33
N LEU A 124 1.71 13.56 -2.81
CA LEU A 124 0.70 13.32 -1.78
C LEU A 124 0.98 14.11 -0.49
N ALA A 125 2.25 14.25 -0.10
CA ALA A 125 2.65 15.03 1.08
C ALA A 125 2.38 16.55 0.91
N ASP A 126 2.43 17.08 -0.31
CA ASP A 126 2.12 18.49 -0.60
C ASP A 126 0.60 18.75 -0.66
N LYS A 127 -0.25 17.73 -0.57
CA LYS A 127 -1.71 17.88 -0.56
C LYS A 127 -2.25 17.87 0.86
N GLN A 128 -3.32 18.64 1.08
CA GLN A 128 -4.09 18.58 2.32
C GLN A 128 -5.01 17.35 2.26
N LEU A 129 -4.55 16.24 2.80
CA LEU A 129 -5.24 14.94 2.79
C LEU A 129 -5.65 14.55 4.21
N ASP A 130 -6.89 14.05 4.35
CA ASP A 130 -7.38 13.50 5.61
C ASP A 130 -6.88 12.08 5.85
N VAL A 131 -6.55 11.33 4.77
CA VAL A 131 -6.04 9.96 4.84
C VAL A 131 -5.24 9.62 3.60
N VAL A 132 -4.16 8.84 3.79
CA VAL A 132 -3.33 8.33 2.70
C VAL A 132 -3.38 6.80 2.69
N ILE A 133 -3.58 6.21 1.51
CA ILE A 133 -3.64 4.77 1.28
C ILE A 133 -2.48 4.38 0.37
N LEU A 134 -1.61 3.49 0.84
CA LEU A 134 -0.40 3.08 0.15
C LEU A 134 -0.45 1.58 -0.17
N GLU A 135 -0.41 1.23 -1.44
CA GLU A 135 -0.26 -0.15 -1.89
C GLU A 135 1.22 -0.54 -1.94
N VAL A 136 1.56 -1.66 -1.31
CA VAL A 136 2.88 -2.28 -1.43
C VAL A 136 3.06 -2.87 -2.83
N GLY A 137 4.17 -2.54 -3.48
CA GLY A 137 4.51 -3.10 -4.79
C GLY A 137 4.98 -4.56 -4.68
N LEU A 138 5.98 -4.83 -3.83
CA LEU A 138 6.60 -6.15 -3.69
C LEU A 138 6.94 -6.48 -2.23
N GLY A 139 6.44 -7.60 -1.74
CA GLY A 139 6.72 -8.05 -0.37
C GLY A 139 6.03 -7.20 0.67
N GLY A 140 6.77 -6.31 1.30
CA GLY A 140 6.33 -5.36 2.32
C GLY A 140 7.51 -4.76 3.08
N ARG A 141 8.26 -5.58 3.81
CA ARG A 141 9.35 -5.16 4.70
C ARG A 141 10.38 -4.25 4.01
N LEU A 142 10.78 -4.57 2.80
CA LEU A 142 11.78 -3.84 2.02
C LEU A 142 11.19 -3.07 0.83
N ASP A 143 9.88 -2.92 0.79
CA ASP A 143 9.22 -2.12 -0.24
C ASP A 143 9.41 -0.61 0.01
N ALA A 144 9.55 0.16 -1.07
CA ALA A 144 9.82 1.59 -0.96
C ALA A 144 8.72 2.37 -0.21
N VAL A 145 7.46 1.94 -0.24
CA VAL A 145 6.39 2.60 0.54
C VAL A 145 6.55 2.39 2.05
N ASN A 146 7.28 1.35 2.47
CA ASN A 146 7.45 1.03 3.88
C ASN A 146 8.43 1.95 4.64
N ILE A 147 9.03 2.93 3.96
CA ILE A 147 9.71 4.06 4.60
C ILE A 147 8.75 4.98 5.36
N ILE A 148 7.47 4.93 5.04
CA ILE A 148 6.42 5.67 5.75
C ILE A 148 5.84 4.78 6.84
N ASP A 149 5.82 5.27 8.08
CA ASP A 149 5.19 4.54 9.18
C ASP A 149 3.67 4.52 9.02
N SER A 150 3.10 3.32 8.97
CA SER A 150 1.66 3.14 8.84
C SER A 150 0.94 3.28 10.18
N ASP A 151 -0.20 3.99 10.19
CA ASP A 151 -1.13 4.05 11.32
C ASP A 151 -2.07 2.84 11.34
N CYS A 152 -2.26 2.20 10.19
CA CYS A 152 -2.98 0.94 10.04
C CYS A 152 -2.34 0.13 8.92
N ALA A 153 -2.07 -1.13 9.16
CA ALA A 153 -1.50 -2.04 8.17
C ALA A 153 -2.49 -3.16 7.84
N ILE A 154 -2.63 -3.49 6.55
CA ILE A 154 -3.52 -4.54 6.07
C ILE A 154 -2.71 -5.56 5.25
N VAL A 155 -2.83 -6.84 5.60
CA VAL A 155 -2.34 -7.97 4.80
C VAL A 155 -3.56 -8.72 4.27
N THR A 156 -3.79 -8.63 2.95
CA THR A 156 -4.99 -9.19 2.31
C THR A 156 -4.94 -10.70 2.22
N SER A 157 -3.98 -11.25 1.50
CA SER A 157 -3.76 -12.68 1.37
C SER A 157 -2.26 -12.98 1.23
N VAL A 158 -1.87 -14.19 1.63
CA VAL A 158 -0.48 -14.67 1.46
C VAL A 158 -0.49 -15.95 0.65
N ASP A 159 0.09 -15.91 -0.54
CA ASP A 159 0.27 -17.07 -1.41
C ASP A 159 1.64 -17.00 -2.08
N LEU A 160 2.00 -18.06 -2.79
CA LEU A 160 3.27 -18.13 -3.53
C LEU A 160 3.24 -17.12 -4.68
N ASP A 161 4.14 -16.16 -4.62
CA ASP A 161 4.31 -15.12 -5.65
C ASP A 161 5.72 -14.54 -5.54
N HIS A 162 6.28 -14.09 -6.68
CA HIS A 162 7.60 -13.47 -6.73
C HIS A 162 8.69 -14.27 -5.98
N MET A 163 8.67 -15.58 -6.10
CA MET A 163 9.51 -16.52 -5.33
C MET A 163 11.01 -16.23 -5.44
N ALA A 164 11.45 -15.66 -6.56
CA ALA A 164 12.85 -15.23 -6.75
C ALA A 164 13.31 -14.15 -5.76
N TYR A 165 12.39 -13.38 -5.16
CA TYR A 165 12.68 -12.26 -4.27
C TYR A 165 12.19 -12.47 -2.85
N LEU A 166 11.04 -13.14 -2.68
CA LEU A 166 10.34 -13.20 -1.39
C LEU A 166 10.51 -14.54 -0.67
N GLY A 167 11.05 -15.54 -1.35
CA GLY A 167 11.20 -16.90 -0.81
C GLY A 167 10.23 -17.90 -1.42
N ASN A 168 10.44 -19.19 -1.09
CA ASN A 168 9.80 -20.31 -1.77
C ASN A 168 8.63 -20.94 -0.99
N ASP A 169 8.21 -20.33 0.09
CA ASP A 169 7.12 -20.80 0.94
C ASP A 169 6.29 -19.65 1.51
N ARG A 170 5.06 -19.95 1.93
CA ARG A 170 4.12 -18.97 2.47
C ARG A 170 4.59 -18.32 3.77
N GLU A 171 5.39 -19.03 4.57
CA GLU A 171 5.90 -18.49 5.84
C GLU A 171 6.92 -17.36 5.59
N THR A 172 7.86 -17.60 4.68
CA THR A 172 8.85 -16.58 4.29
C THR A 172 8.17 -15.35 3.67
N ILE A 173 7.25 -15.58 2.72
CA ILE A 173 6.47 -14.51 2.06
C ILE A 173 5.60 -13.76 3.07
N GLY A 174 4.97 -14.47 4.01
CA GLY A 174 4.15 -13.88 5.07
C GLY A 174 4.97 -12.96 5.98
N ARG A 175 6.17 -13.38 6.36
CA ARG A 175 7.08 -12.55 7.17
C ARG A 175 7.48 -11.26 6.46
N GLU A 176 7.75 -11.31 5.15
CA GLU A 176 8.04 -10.11 4.34
C GLU A 176 6.83 -9.17 4.29
N LYS A 177 5.62 -9.70 4.08
CA LYS A 177 4.39 -8.88 4.05
C LYS A 177 4.08 -8.25 5.41
N ALA A 178 4.24 -9.00 6.50
CA ALA A 178 4.04 -8.53 7.87
C ALA A 178 5.08 -7.47 8.31
N GLY A 179 6.10 -7.21 7.51
CA GLY A 179 7.08 -6.16 7.75
C GLY A 179 6.52 -4.72 7.70
N ILE A 180 5.27 -4.55 7.24
CA ILE A 180 4.57 -3.27 7.27
C ILE A 180 3.88 -2.97 8.62
N PHE A 181 3.80 -3.93 9.53
CA PHE A 181 3.17 -3.75 10.83
C PHE A 181 3.99 -2.79 11.72
N ARG A 182 3.30 -2.08 12.61
CA ARG A 182 3.91 -1.13 13.57
C ARG A 182 3.43 -1.42 14.99
N THR A 183 4.29 -1.18 15.97
CA THR A 183 4.02 -1.37 17.40
C THR A 183 2.80 -0.55 17.84
N GLY A 184 1.85 -1.20 18.51
CA GLY A 184 0.63 -0.56 19.03
C GLY A 184 -0.36 -0.08 17.96
N ARG A 185 -0.11 -0.33 16.68
CA ARG A 185 -0.99 0.06 15.58
C ARG A 185 -1.83 -1.13 15.10
N PRO A 186 -3.04 -0.89 14.58
CA PRO A 186 -3.86 -1.93 13.97
C PRO A 186 -3.13 -2.67 12.85
N ALA A 187 -3.12 -4.00 12.92
CA ALA A 187 -2.62 -4.91 11.91
C ALA A 187 -3.76 -5.85 11.50
N ILE A 188 -4.37 -5.60 10.35
CA ILE A 188 -5.54 -6.33 9.86
C ILE A 188 -5.05 -7.43 8.92
N VAL A 189 -5.47 -8.68 9.17
CA VAL A 189 -5.13 -9.84 8.36
C VAL A 189 -6.43 -10.47 7.87
N SER A 190 -6.69 -10.34 6.56
CA SER A 190 -7.90 -10.89 5.93
C SER A 190 -7.68 -12.25 5.26
N ASP A 191 -6.47 -12.81 5.31
CA ASP A 191 -6.22 -14.21 4.93
C ASP A 191 -6.94 -15.13 5.93
N PRO A 192 -7.85 -16.02 5.48
CA PRO A 192 -8.59 -16.92 6.39
C PRO A 192 -7.68 -17.98 7.03
N VAL A 193 -6.54 -18.28 6.43
CA VAL A 193 -5.53 -19.24 6.92
C VAL A 193 -4.14 -18.59 6.80
N PRO A 194 -3.87 -17.54 7.61
CA PRO A 194 -2.62 -16.80 7.48
C PRO A 194 -1.43 -17.66 7.89
N PRO A 195 -0.26 -17.48 7.26
CA PRO A 195 0.99 -18.09 7.73
C PRO A 195 1.26 -17.74 9.20
N GLN A 196 1.84 -18.67 9.95
CA GLN A 196 2.16 -18.45 11.35
C GLN A 196 3.15 -17.28 11.53
N SER A 197 4.07 -17.11 10.60
CA SER A 197 5.03 -15.99 10.58
C SER A 197 4.40 -14.60 10.61
N VAL A 198 3.20 -14.42 10.03
CA VAL A 198 2.44 -13.16 10.07
C VAL A 198 1.95 -12.89 11.49
N LEU A 199 1.42 -13.94 12.15
CA LEU A 199 0.93 -13.85 13.53
C LEU A 199 2.06 -13.61 14.51
N ASP A 200 3.15 -14.38 14.37
CA ASP A 200 4.36 -14.25 15.20
C ASP A 200 4.95 -12.83 15.10
N ARG A 201 5.00 -12.29 13.88
CA ARG A 201 5.49 -10.92 13.68
C ARG A 201 4.62 -9.88 14.38
N ALA A 202 3.31 -10.00 14.34
CA ALA A 202 2.41 -9.09 15.04
C ALA A 202 2.61 -9.14 16.56
N VAL A 203 2.80 -10.34 17.12
CA VAL A 203 3.11 -10.54 18.55
C VAL A 203 4.50 -9.97 18.90
N GLU A 204 5.51 -10.29 18.10
CA GLU A 204 6.90 -9.85 18.29
C GLU A 204 7.01 -8.34 18.46
N ILE A 205 6.29 -7.58 17.64
CA ILE A 205 6.35 -6.11 17.68
C ILE A 205 5.24 -5.47 18.52
N GLY A 206 4.33 -6.25 19.08
CA GLY A 206 3.19 -5.74 19.85
C GLY A 206 2.18 -4.95 19.01
N ALA A 207 1.88 -5.37 17.79
CA ALA A 207 0.83 -4.77 16.98
C ALA A 207 -0.56 -5.16 17.49
N ASP A 208 -1.58 -4.31 17.29
CA ASP A 208 -2.98 -4.63 17.57
C ASP A 208 -3.55 -5.49 16.43
N LEU A 209 -3.37 -6.81 16.55
CA LEU A 209 -3.72 -7.77 15.52
C LEU A 209 -5.24 -8.01 15.44
N TRP A 210 -5.79 -7.90 14.22
CA TRP A 210 -7.17 -8.21 13.86
C TRP A 210 -7.17 -9.28 12.76
N ARG A 211 -7.69 -10.46 13.06
CA ARG A 211 -7.71 -11.61 12.13
C ARG A 211 -9.13 -11.94 11.67
N MET A 212 -9.28 -12.13 10.38
CA MET A 212 -10.49 -12.73 9.83
C MET A 212 -10.75 -14.12 10.44
N GLY A 213 -12.02 -14.40 10.74
CA GLY A 213 -12.43 -15.67 11.34
C GLY A 213 -12.18 -15.78 12.86
N HIS A 214 -11.48 -14.80 13.46
CA HIS A 214 -11.18 -14.75 14.88
C HIS A 214 -11.65 -13.43 15.54
N ASP A 215 -11.13 -12.28 15.10
CA ASP A 215 -11.45 -10.96 15.64
C ASP A 215 -12.61 -10.31 14.89
N PHE A 216 -12.76 -10.62 13.61
CA PHE A 216 -13.87 -10.20 12.77
C PHE A 216 -14.25 -11.28 11.76
N ASN A 217 -15.49 -11.19 11.27
CA ASN A 217 -15.99 -12.10 10.25
C ASN A 217 -17.06 -11.44 9.40
N TYR A 218 -17.36 -12.04 8.27
CA TYR A 218 -18.47 -11.65 7.42
C TYR A 218 -19.37 -12.86 7.11
N ALA A 219 -20.62 -12.60 6.81
CA ALA A 219 -21.57 -13.60 6.29
C ALA A 219 -22.45 -12.92 5.23
N GLY A 220 -22.75 -13.62 4.16
CA GLY A 220 -23.57 -13.07 3.08
C GLY A 220 -24.44 -14.11 2.41
N ASP A 221 -25.51 -13.65 1.74
CA ASP A 221 -26.36 -14.42 0.85
C ASP A 221 -26.26 -13.85 -0.57
N LYS A 222 -27.24 -14.10 -1.46
CA LYS A 222 -27.24 -13.58 -2.83
C LYS A 222 -27.57 -12.09 -2.95
N GLN A 223 -28.07 -11.45 -1.91
CA GLN A 223 -28.61 -10.08 -1.95
C GLN A 223 -27.85 -9.11 -1.06
N GLN A 224 -27.40 -9.57 0.11
CA GLN A 224 -26.81 -8.73 1.12
C GLN A 224 -25.75 -9.48 1.94
N TRP A 225 -24.94 -8.72 2.65
CA TRP A 225 -23.96 -9.29 3.55
C TRP A 225 -23.95 -8.58 4.91
N SER A 226 -23.27 -9.14 5.86
CA SER A 226 -23.09 -8.59 7.21
C SER A 226 -21.65 -8.75 7.63
N TRP A 227 -21.19 -7.82 8.45
CA TRP A 227 -19.90 -7.85 9.11
C TRP A 227 -20.07 -7.85 10.62
N SER A 228 -19.20 -8.55 11.34
CA SER A 228 -19.13 -8.53 12.80
C SER A 228 -17.69 -8.58 13.28
N GLY A 229 -17.35 -7.79 14.29
CA GLY A 229 -16.02 -7.81 14.91
C GLY A 229 -15.94 -6.95 16.15
N ARG A 230 -15.21 -7.42 17.17
CA ARG A 230 -14.92 -6.76 18.45
C ARG A 230 -16.13 -5.99 19.02
N GLY A 231 -17.27 -6.68 19.15
CA GLY A 231 -18.49 -6.12 19.74
C GLY A 231 -19.34 -5.23 18.83
N ARG A 232 -18.99 -5.08 17.55
CA ARG A 232 -19.78 -4.36 16.55
C ARG A 232 -20.35 -5.32 15.53
N ARG A 233 -21.51 -4.98 14.98
CA ARG A 233 -22.16 -5.72 13.89
C ARG A 233 -22.85 -4.75 12.95
N TYR A 234 -22.66 -4.95 11.65
CA TYR A 234 -23.37 -4.27 10.58
C TYR A 234 -24.07 -5.33 9.73
N SER A 235 -25.35 -5.15 9.44
CA SER A 235 -26.18 -6.11 8.69
C SER A 235 -26.92 -5.40 7.58
N GLY A 236 -27.33 -6.17 6.55
CA GLY A 236 -28.07 -5.60 5.42
C GLY A 236 -27.18 -4.75 4.50
N LEU A 237 -25.89 -5.03 4.47
CA LEU A 237 -24.95 -4.30 3.63
C LEU A 237 -25.10 -4.73 2.16
N ALA A 238 -25.13 -3.75 1.25
CA ALA A 238 -25.08 -4.01 -0.18
C ALA A 238 -23.70 -4.56 -0.57
N TYR A 239 -23.66 -5.46 -1.56
CA TYR A 239 -22.39 -5.93 -2.11
C TYR A 239 -21.62 -4.79 -2.76
N PRO A 240 -20.27 -4.79 -2.64
CA PRO A 240 -19.44 -3.79 -3.30
C PRO A 240 -19.65 -3.83 -4.83
N ALA A 241 -19.47 -2.69 -5.47
CA ALA A 241 -19.56 -2.57 -6.94
C ALA A 241 -18.49 -3.41 -7.65
N LEU A 242 -17.32 -3.56 -7.05
CA LEU A 242 -16.28 -4.48 -7.50
C LEU A 242 -16.79 -5.92 -7.44
N ARG A 243 -16.83 -6.59 -8.59
CA ARG A 243 -17.31 -7.98 -8.69
C ARG A 243 -16.12 -8.96 -8.64
N GLY A 244 -16.33 -10.09 -7.97
CA GLY A 244 -15.33 -11.16 -7.83
C GLY A 244 -15.59 -12.03 -6.62
N ALA A 245 -15.14 -13.29 -6.68
CA ALA A 245 -15.39 -14.28 -5.64
C ALA A 245 -14.82 -13.89 -4.26
N ASN A 246 -13.73 -13.11 -4.24
CA ASN A 246 -12.97 -12.80 -3.03
C ASN A 246 -13.21 -11.36 -2.51
N GLN A 247 -14.13 -10.59 -3.11
CA GLN A 247 -14.26 -9.17 -2.77
C GLN A 247 -14.76 -8.91 -1.33
N LEU A 248 -15.47 -9.86 -0.71
CA LEU A 248 -15.85 -9.75 0.71
C LEU A 248 -14.69 -10.09 1.67
N MET A 249 -13.62 -10.69 1.17
CA MET A 249 -12.41 -10.95 1.96
C MET A 249 -11.44 -9.75 1.93
N ASN A 250 -11.51 -8.98 0.86
CA ASN A 250 -10.74 -7.76 0.69
C ASN A 250 -11.36 -6.59 1.46
#